data_d9b560788031657e3c9b7c0eff9512e9
#
_entry.id   d9b560788031657e3c9b7c0eff9512e9
#
_cell.length_a   1.000
_cell.length_b   1.000
_cell.length_c   1.000
_cell.angle_alpha   90.00
_cell.angle_beta   90.00
_cell.angle_gamma   90.00
#
_symmetry.space_group_name_H-M   'P 1'
#
loop_
_entity.id
_entity.type
_entity.pdbx_description
1 polymer ?
#
loop_
_entity_poly.entity_id
_entity_poly.type
_entity_poly.pdbx_seq_one_letter_code
_entity_poly.pdbx_strand_id
1 'polypeptide(L)'
;RDYYASRGLGDVYKRQVRFCDRQLGRVLDLMDELDLWKDTMLIVNTDHGFFLSEHGYWGKGGSPNYEELVHTPLFIWDPRSGRKGVHSPALVQTIDLAPTVLDYFGIEIPADMLGRPLTQTLADDTPVREYALFGYHSMPVGITDGRYTLLRDVKDFDEKTYEYTQMPTHMRAMFSVEEMRTATMAPGFSYTKGTPVMKIEARPNPRFLHTLKGGDMLFDLQNDPHQEHVLEDAEQSDRLLTAMTAAFEENDAPEEMYSRYGLSSTGRRRNK
;
A
#
# COMPACT_ATOMS: atom_id res chain seq x y z
N ARG A 1 -33.31 1.03 -2.69
CA ARG A 1 -32.65 1.50 -1.47
C ARG A 1 -31.93 2.78 -1.77
N ASP A 2 -32.47 3.85 -1.31
CA ASP A 2 -32.03 5.23 -1.10
C ASP A 2 -30.86 5.78 -1.91
N TYR A 3 -31.05 5.91 -3.21
CA TYR A 3 -30.24 6.73 -4.10
C TYR A 3 -30.08 8.19 -3.60
N TYR A 4 -31.05 8.71 -2.86
CA TYR A 4 -30.99 10.06 -2.28
C TYR A 4 -30.14 10.13 -1.00
N ALA A 5 -30.09 9.08 -0.18
CA ALA A 5 -29.24 9.02 1.01
C ALA A 5 -27.76 8.91 0.61
N SER A 6 -27.44 8.15 -0.43
CA SER A 6 -26.08 8.02 -0.95
C SER A 6 -25.54 9.33 -1.56
N ARG A 7 -26.38 10.12 -2.26
CA ARG A 7 -26.00 11.44 -2.76
C ARG A 7 -25.67 12.42 -1.61
N GLY A 8 -26.46 12.41 -0.54
CA GLY A 8 -26.21 13.25 0.63
C GLY A 8 -24.87 12.91 1.32
N LEU A 9 -24.52 11.63 1.40
CA LEU A 9 -23.25 11.17 1.98
C LEU A 9 -22.05 11.61 1.12
N GLY A 10 -22.13 11.44 -0.20
CA GLY A 10 -21.10 11.92 -1.13
C GLY A 10 -20.87 13.42 -1.03
N ASP A 11 -21.92 14.21 -0.87
CA ASP A 11 -21.82 15.66 -0.68
C ASP A 11 -21.13 16.03 0.64
N VAL A 12 -21.34 15.26 1.71
CA VAL A 12 -20.64 15.46 2.99
C VAL A 12 -19.14 15.24 2.81
N TYR A 13 -18.72 14.13 2.19
CA TYR A 13 -17.30 13.84 1.95
C TYR A 13 -16.65 14.87 1.03
N LYS A 14 -17.31 15.29 -0.04
CA LYS A 14 -16.81 16.38 -0.92
C LYS A 14 -16.61 17.70 -0.16
N ARG A 15 -17.47 18.00 0.83
CA ARG A 15 -17.28 19.16 1.69
C ARG A 15 -16.08 19.02 2.62
N GLN A 16 -15.79 17.82 3.10
CA GLN A 16 -14.59 17.55 3.91
C GLN A 16 -13.33 17.75 3.08
N VAL A 17 -13.27 17.24 1.84
CA VAL A 17 -12.14 17.49 0.92
C VAL A 17 -11.94 19.00 0.70
N ARG A 18 -13.01 19.76 0.44
CA ARG A 18 -12.92 21.23 0.30
C ARG A 18 -12.44 21.93 1.57
N PHE A 19 -12.77 21.38 2.74
CA PHE A 19 -12.27 21.90 4.01
C PHE A 19 -10.76 21.64 4.13
N CYS A 20 -10.29 20.43 3.84
CA CYS A 20 -8.88 20.09 3.83
C CYS A 20 -8.09 20.95 2.83
N ASP A 21 -8.61 21.13 1.63
CA ASP A 21 -8.04 21.99 0.59
C ASP A 21 -7.85 23.43 1.09
N ARG A 22 -8.86 24.00 1.75
CA ARG A 22 -8.74 25.33 2.37
C ARG A 22 -7.66 25.39 3.46
N GLN A 23 -7.50 24.31 4.27
CA GLN A 23 -6.45 24.29 5.28
C GLN A 23 -5.06 24.18 4.63
N LEU A 24 -4.94 23.38 3.56
CA LEU A 24 -3.72 23.32 2.77
C LEU A 24 -3.38 24.70 2.18
N GLY A 25 -4.37 25.43 1.62
CA GLY A 25 -4.18 26.80 1.14
C GLY A 25 -3.51 27.70 2.17
N ARG A 26 -3.95 27.64 3.45
CA ARG A 26 -3.33 28.42 4.53
C ARG A 26 -1.88 28.01 4.81
N VAL A 27 -1.52 26.75 4.62
CA VAL A 27 -0.12 26.30 4.73
C VAL A 27 0.71 26.89 3.58
N LEU A 28 0.17 26.87 2.36
CA LEU A 28 0.84 27.44 1.19
C LEU A 28 1.02 28.95 1.34
N ASP A 29 -0.01 29.67 1.79
CA ASP A 29 0.09 31.12 2.09
C ASP A 29 1.23 31.40 3.08
N LEU A 30 1.36 30.58 4.15
CA LEU A 30 2.44 30.73 5.12
C LEU A 30 3.82 30.43 4.51
N MET A 31 3.91 29.46 3.61
CA MET A 31 5.16 29.16 2.90
C MET A 31 5.59 30.35 2.02
N ASP A 32 4.63 31.04 1.40
CA ASP A 32 4.87 32.26 0.63
C ASP A 32 5.29 33.43 1.55
N GLU A 33 4.54 33.69 2.62
CA GLU A 33 4.79 34.78 3.56
C GLU A 33 6.17 34.70 4.23
N LEU A 34 6.61 33.49 4.57
CA LEU A 34 7.87 33.24 5.28
C LEU A 34 9.03 32.83 4.33
N ASP A 35 8.82 32.83 3.03
CA ASP A 35 9.82 32.45 2.02
C ASP A 35 10.43 31.04 2.29
N LEU A 36 9.56 30.07 2.66
CA LEU A 36 9.98 28.72 3.04
C LEU A 36 10.31 27.83 1.86
N TRP A 37 9.89 28.17 0.66
CA TRP A 37 10.13 27.36 -0.54
C TRP A 37 11.60 27.13 -0.86
N LYS A 38 12.50 27.94 -0.32
CA LYS A 38 13.95 27.87 -0.56
C LYS A 38 14.67 26.76 0.21
N ASP A 39 14.12 26.36 1.37
CA ASP A 39 14.81 25.46 2.30
C ASP A 39 13.87 24.49 3.05
N THR A 40 12.60 24.44 2.66
CA THR A 40 11.60 23.58 3.31
C THR A 40 11.01 22.62 2.29
N MET A 41 11.07 21.32 2.58
CA MET A 41 10.36 20.29 1.82
C MET A 41 8.89 20.28 2.24
N LEU A 42 7.98 20.24 1.26
CA LEU A 42 6.55 20.03 1.51
C LEU A 42 6.11 18.71 0.89
N ILE A 43 5.51 17.84 1.69
CA ILE A 43 4.90 16.58 1.25
C ILE A 43 3.41 16.63 1.57
N VAL A 44 2.57 16.48 0.56
CA VAL A 44 1.11 16.38 0.70
C VAL A 44 0.68 15.02 0.19
N ASN A 45 0.11 14.20 1.06
CA ASN A 45 -0.36 12.85 0.74
C ASN A 45 -1.56 12.45 1.61
N THR A 46 -2.12 11.28 1.33
CA THR A 46 -3.08 10.59 2.20
C THR A 46 -2.66 9.16 2.43
N ASP A 47 -3.15 8.53 3.50
CA ASP A 47 -2.85 7.13 3.87
C ASP A 47 -3.54 6.12 2.94
N HIS A 48 -4.74 6.41 2.46
CA HIS A 48 -5.53 5.60 1.52
C HIS A 48 -6.60 6.47 0.86
N GLY A 49 -7.17 5.98 -0.23
CA GLY A 49 -8.31 6.56 -0.90
C GLY A 49 -9.66 6.22 -0.25
N PHE A 50 -10.75 6.53 -0.96
CA PHE A 50 -12.10 6.39 -0.43
C PHE A 50 -13.11 6.30 -1.58
N PHE A 51 -13.98 5.27 -1.57
CA PHE A 51 -15.06 5.14 -2.54
C PHE A 51 -16.22 6.08 -2.23
N LEU A 52 -16.74 6.73 -3.26
CA LEU A 52 -17.93 7.57 -3.23
C LEU A 52 -19.05 7.04 -4.13
N SER A 53 -19.16 5.75 -4.30
CA SER A 53 -20.03 4.89 -5.09
C SER A 53 -19.36 4.20 -6.30
N GLU A 54 -18.09 4.44 -6.54
CA GLU A 54 -17.35 3.73 -7.57
C GLU A 54 -17.43 2.22 -7.30
N HIS A 55 -17.58 1.42 -8.34
CA HIS A 55 -17.78 -0.04 -8.26
C HIS A 55 -18.92 -0.49 -7.32
N GLY A 56 -19.83 0.44 -6.94
CA GLY A 56 -20.90 0.19 -5.98
C GLY A 56 -20.46 0.16 -4.51
N TYR A 57 -19.23 0.57 -4.21
CA TYR A 57 -18.70 0.64 -2.84
C TYR A 57 -18.78 2.05 -2.25
N TRP A 58 -18.81 2.11 -0.92
CA TRP A 58 -18.75 3.33 -0.13
C TRP A 58 -17.74 3.17 1.00
N GLY A 59 -16.88 4.15 1.16
CA GLY A 59 -15.91 4.14 2.24
C GLY A 59 -14.61 3.44 1.87
N LYS A 60 -14.02 2.79 2.86
CA LYS A 60 -12.80 2.00 2.74
C LYS A 60 -13.01 0.64 3.43
N GLY A 61 -12.49 -0.38 2.85
CA GLY A 61 -12.57 -1.74 3.40
C GLY A 61 -13.82 -2.50 2.98
N GLY A 62 -13.68 -3.82 2.82
CA GLY A 62 -14.71 -4.70 2.29
C GLY A 62 -14.87 -4.64 0.78
N SER A 63 -13.98 -3.96 0.07
CA SER A 63 -13.89 -3.85 -1.38
C SER A 63 -12.57 -4.42 -1.87
N PRO A 64 -12.46 -4.82 -3.15
CA PRO A 64 -11.17 -4.99 -3.79
C PRO A 64 -10.33 -3.70 -3.72
N ASN A 65 -9.02 -3.84 -3.84
CA ASN A 65 -8.08 -2.72 -3.80
C ASN A 65 -7.97 -2.04 -5.17
N TYR A 66 -9.05 -1.41 -5.62
CA TYR A 66 -9.09 -0.61 -6.85
C TYR A 66 -8.27 0.69 -6.71
N GLU A 67 -7.99 1.33 -7.85
CA GLU A 67 -7.22 2.58 -7.93
C GLU A 67 -7.74 3.66 -6.97
N GLU A 68 -9.05 3.78 -6.78
CA GLU A 68 -9.66 4.76 -5.85
C GLU A 68 -9.21 4.58 -4.39
N LEU A 69 -8.73 3.40 -4.02
CA LEU A 69 -8.20 3.14 -2.67
C LEU A 69 -6.69 3.23 -2.59
N VAL A 70 -5.98 2.76 -3.60
CA VAL A 70 -4.53 2.51 -3.50
C VAL A 70 -3.68 3.51 -4.27
N HIS A 71 -4.21 4.13 -5.32
CA HIS A 71 -3.52 5.17 -6.06
C HIS A 71 -3.77 6.53 -5.40
N THR A 72 -3.10 6.73 -4.28
CA THR A 72 -3.28 7.93 -3.45
C THR A 72 -2.52 9.13 -4.03
N PRO A 73 -3.07 10.36 -3.91
CA PRO A 73 -2.36 11.56 -4.32
C PRO A 73 -1.08 11.75 -3.50
N LEU A 74 0.00 12.08 -4.20
CA LEU A 74 1.28 12.44 -3.61
C LEU A 74 1.85 13.65 -4.33
N PHE A 75 2.05 14.74 -3.61
CA PHE A 75 2.71 15.95 -4.10
C PHE A 75 3.93 16.22 -3.23
N ILE A 76 5.08 16.43 -3.87
CA ILE A 76 6.32 16.73 -3.17
C ILE A 76 6.95 17.96 -3.79
N TRP A 77 7.23 18.95 -2.95
CA TRP A 77 8.16 20.02 -3.23
C TRP A 77 9.48 19.73 -2.51
N ASP A 78 10.55 19.59 -3.26
CA ASP A 78 11.90 19.49 -2.74
C ASP A 78 12.73 20.64 -3.34
N PRO A 79 13.17 21.63 -2.54
CA PRO A 79 13.94 22.76 -3.05
C PRO A 79 15.26 22.36 -3.72
N ARG A 80 15.79 21.18 -3.40
CA ARG A 80 17.04 20.67 -3.98
C ARG A 80 16.85 20.28 -5.45
N SER A 81 15.67 19.80 -5.85
CA SER A 81 15.39 19.40 -7.23
C SER A 81 15.12 20.58 -8.16
N GLY A 82 14.51 21.64 -7.64
CA GLY A 82 14.11 22.83 -8.39
C GLY A 82 13.00 22.60 -9.43
N ARG A 83 12.50 21.38 -9.59
CA ARG A 83 11.46 21.03 -10.58
C ARG A 83 10.08 21.47 -10.08
N LYS A 84 9.27 22.02 -10.99
CA LYS A 84 7.93 22.55 -10.71
C LYS A 84 6.93 22.06 -11.74
N GLY A 85 5.70 21.76 -11.29
CA GLY A 85 4.58 21.43 -12.17
C GLY A 85 4.80 20.17 -13.01
N VAL A 86 5.56 19.22 -12.48
CA VAL A 86 5.89 17.95 -13.16
C VAL A 86 4.99 16.84 -12.65
N HIS A 87 4.48 16.02 -13.55
CA HIS A 87 3.87 14.74 -13.24
C HIS A 87 4.89 13.63 -13.53
N SER A 88 5.30 12.91 -12.49
CA SER A 88 6.21 11.77 -12.62
C SER A 88 5.41 10.48 -12.81
N PRO A 89 5.75 9.64 -13.81
CA PRO A 89 5.14 8.33 -13.97
C PRO A 89 5.77 7.25 -13.07
N ALA A 90 6.79 7.59 -12.29
CA ALA A 90 7.53 6.63 -11.49
C ALA A 90 6.65 6.02 -10.38
N LEU A 91 6.70 4.70 -10.23
CA LEU A 91 6.04 4.01 -9.13
C LEU A 91 6.73 4.32 -7.81
N VAL A 92 5.94 4.80 -6.85
CA VAL A 92 6.36 5.10 -5.48
C VAL A 92 5.37 4.49 -4.49
N GLN A 93 5.79 4.30 -3.26
CA GLN A 93 4.93 3.82 -2.18
C GLN A 93 5.10 4.67 -0.93
N THR A 94 4.13 4.66 -0.03
CA THR A 94 4.19 5.43 1.23
C THR A 94 5.40 5.09 2.10
N ILE A 95 5.95 3.89 1.98
CA ILE A 95 7.19 3.47 2.67
C ILE A 95 8.41 4.29 2.23
N ASP A 96 8.36 4.96 1.07
CA ASP A 96 9.46 5.78 0.54
C ASP A 96 9.51 7.17 1.17
N LEU A 97 8.46 7.60 1.84
CA LEU A 97 8.39 8.94 2.42
C LEU A 97 9.38 9.11 3.57
N ALA A 98 9.46 8.13 4.47
CA ALA A 98 10.37 8.20 5.62
C ALA A 98 11.85 8.27 5.19
N PRO A 99 12.37 7.39 4.31
CA PRO A 99 13.74 7.51 3.81
C PRO A 99 13.98 8.78 3.00
N THR A 100 12.97 9.31 2.30
CA THR A 100 13.07 10.61 1.60
C THR A 100 13.29 11.76 2.58
N VAL A 101 12.58 11.76 3.71
CA VAL A 101 12.77 12.77 4.76
C VAL A 101 14.14 12.64 5.41
N LEU A 102 14.60 11.42 5.72
CA LEU A 102 15.95 11.21 6.27
C LEU A 102 17.04 11.71 5.30
N ASP A 103 16.92 11.37 4.03
CA ASP A 103 17.83 11.83 2.98
C ASP A 103 17.83 13.37 2.85
N TYR A 104 16.66 13.99 2.97
CA TYR A 104 16.55 15.45 2.96
C TYR A 104 17.41 16.12 4.05
N PHE A 105 17.43 15.53 5.24
CA PHE A 105 18.22 16.02 6.35
C PHE A 105 19.66 15.48 6.40
N GLY A 106 20.09 14.70 5.38
CA GLY A 106 21.42 14.09 5.34
C GLY A 106 21.64 13.03 6.42
N ILE A 107 20.57 12.40 6.90
CA ILE A 107 20.61 11.34 7.91
C ILE A 107 20.71 10.00 7.21
N GLU A 108 21.62 9.15 7.70
CA GLU A 108 21.77 7.79 7.19
C GLU A 108 20.47 7.00 7.32
N ILE A 109 20.06 6.36 6.20
CA ILE A 109 18.84 5.55 6.15
C ILE A 109 19.13 4.20 6.80
N PRO A 110 18.41 3.81 7.87
CA PRO A 110 18.59 2.53 8.53
C PRO A 110 18.38 1.33 7.58
N ALA A 111 19.22 0.30 7.71
CA ALA A 111 19.17 -0.90 6.84
C ALA A 111 17.85 -1.70 6.95
N ASP A 112 17.10 -1.54 8.05
CA ASP A 112 15.77 -2.14 8.26
C ASP A 112 14.62 -1.33 7.63
N MET A 113 14.90 -0.15 7.09
CA MET A 113 13.94 0.65 6.32
C MET A 113 13.92 0.19 4.88
N LEU A 114 12.83 -0.44 4.44
CA LEU A 114 12.71 -1.06 3.11
C LEU A 114 12.32 -0.07 2.00
N GLY A 115 11.81 1.10 2.36
CA GLY A 115 11.54 2.18 1.40
C GLY A 115 12.83 2.77 0.82
N ARG A 116 12.70 3.49 -0.28
CA ARG A 116 13.82 4.12 -1.00
C ARG A 116 13.62 5.63 -1.07
N PRO A 117 14.66 6.46 -0.89
CA PRO A 117 14.52 7.91 -1.01
C PRO A 117 14.15 8.31 -2.43
N LEU A 118 13.24 9.27 -2.56
CA LEU A 118 12.71 9.74 -3.84
C LEU A 118 13.55 10.87 -4.47
N THR A 119 14.70 11.18 -3.91
CA THR A 119 15.54 12.32 -4.34
C THR A 119 15.86 12.28 -5.83
N GLN A 120 16.27 11.10 -6.35
CA GLN A 120 16.56 10.95 -7.78
C GLN A 120 15.29 11.00 -8.62
N THR A 121 14.20 10.37 -8.17
CA THR A 121 12.90 10.46 -8.84
C THR A 121 12.41 11.90 -8.95
N LEU A 122 12.58 12.69 -7.89
CA LEU A 122 12.23 14.12 -7.89
C LEU A 122 13.12 14.94 -8.81
N ALA A 123 14.36 14.53 -9.04
CA ALA A 123 15.30 15.23 -9.91
C ALA A 123 15.05 14.96 -11.40
N ASP A 124 14.83 13.71 -11.80
CA ASP A 124 14.83 13.31 -13.21
C ASP A 124 13.88 12.15 -13.59
N ASP A 125 12.93 11.81 -12.72
CA ASP A 125 11.97 10.71 -12.90
C ASP A 125 12.59 9.29 -12.87
N THR A 126 13.83 9.13 -12.42
CA THR A 126 14.42 7.79 -12.24
C THR A 126 13.56 6.96 -11.30
N PRO A 127 13.06 5.79 -11.75
CA PRO A 127 12.17 4.98 -10.93
C PRO A 127 12.90 4.31 -9.77
N VAL A 128 12.29 4.29 -8.59
CA VAL A 128 12.83 3.56 -7.43
C VAL A 128 12.42 2.10 -7.40
N ARG A 129 11.41 1.71 -8.20
CA ARG A 129 10.93 0.32 -8.34
C ARG A 129 10.23 0.07 -9.66
N GLU A 130 10.18 -1.19 -10.06
CA GLU A 130 9.44 -1.65 -11.23
C GLU A 130 8.02 -2.11 -10.89
N TYR A 131 7.80 -2.56 -9.64
CA TYR A 131 6.51 -3.07 -9.16
C TYR A 131 6.19 -2.51 -7.79
N ALA A 132 4.91 -2.32 -7.51
CA ALA A 132 4.38 -1.96 -6.20
C ALA A 132 3.39 -3.01 -5.71
N LEU A 133 3.53 -3.45 -4.45
CA LEU A 133 2.59 -4.34 -3.77
C LEU A 133 1.68 -3.56 -2.84
N PHE A 134 0.42 -3.98 -2.75
CA PHE A 134 -0.55 -3.41 -1.83
C PHE A 134 -1.59 -4.45 -1.43
N GLY A 135 -2.28 -4.22 -0.33
CA GLY A 135 -3.30 -5.15 0.14
C GLY A 135 -3.67 -4.94 1.60
N TYR A 136 -4.54 -5.80 2.09
CA TYR A 136 -4.91 -5.91 3.50
C TYR A 136 -4.44 -7.24 4.06
N HIS A 137 -4.20 -7.28 5.37
CA HIS A 137 -3.90 -8.54 6.06
C HIS A 137 -4.94 -9.62 5.76
N SER A 138 -4.49 -10.80 5.34
CA SER A 138 -5.30 -11.99 5.02
C SER A 138 -6.26 -11.85 3.82
N MET A 139 -6.17 -10.78 3.04
CA MET A 139 -7.05 -10.43 1.93
C MET A 139 -6.31 -10.55 0.58
N PRO A 140 -7.00 -10.38 -0.56
CA PRO A 140 -6.35 -10.31 -1.86
C PRO A 140 -5.17 -9.34 -1.85
N VAL A 141 -4.09 -9.73 -2.53
CA VAL A 141 -2.88 -8.93 -2.71
C VAL A 141 -2.85 -8.35 -4.11
N GLY A 142 -2.63 -7.05 -4.21
CA GLY A 142 -2.44 -6.36 -5.47
C GLY A 142 -0.97 -6.18 -5.81
N ILE A 143 -0.65 -6.27 -7.10
CA ILE A 143 0.63 -5.87 -7.68
C ILE A 143 0.39 -5.03 -8.92
N THR A 144 1.15 -3.97 -9.09
CA THR A 144 1.11 -3.13 -10.28
C THR A 144 2.50 -2.79 -10.79
N ASP A 145 2.63 -2.63 -12.10
CA ASP A 145 3.81 -2.04 -12.77
C ASP A 145 3.55 -0.59 -13.25
N GLY A 146 2.40 -0.02 -12.85
CA GLY A 146 1.95 1.30 -13.28
C GLY A 146 1.04 1.27 -14.50
N ARG A 147 1.05 0.21 -15.30
CA ARG A 147 0.12 -0.02 -16.40
C ARG A 147 -0.84 -1.16 -16.10
N TYR A 148 -0.30 -2.33 -15.76
CA TYR A 148 -1.11 -3.50 -15.42
C TYR A 148 -1.21 -3.64 -13.90
N THR A 149 -2.42 -3.90 -13.42
CA THR A 149 -2.69 -4.20 -12.02
C THR A 149 -3.34 -5.56 -11.91
N LEU A 150 -2.73 -6.46 -11.14
CA LEU A 150 -3.28 -7.77 -10.82
C LEU A 150 -3.69 -7.79 -9.34
N LEU A 151 -4.96 -8.08 -9.09
CA LEU A 151 -5.46 -8.42 -7.77
C LEU A 151 -5.49 -9.95 -7.65
N ARG A 152 -4.55 -10.51 -6.89
CA ARG A 152 -4.46 -11.95 -6.64
C ARG A 152 -5.40 -12.34 -5.52
N ASP A 153 -6.36 -13.19 -5.80
CA ASP A 153 -7.30 -13.71 -4.82
C ASP A 153 -6.65 -14.75 -3.90
N VAL A 154 -7.22 -14.93 -2.73
CA VAL A 154 -6.88 -16.02 -1.84
C VAL A 154 -7.24 -17.35 -2.49
N LYS A 155 -6.30 -18.28 -2.58
CA LYS A 155 -6.50 -19.61 -3.18
C LYS A 155 -6.81 -20.68 -2.14
N ASP A 156 -6.27 -20.52 -0.95
CA ASP A 156 -6.54 -21.41 0.17
C ASP A 156 -7.07 -20.59 1.37
N PHE A 157 -8.38 -20.65 1.57
CA PHE A 157 -9.05 -19.98 2.69
C PHE A 157 -8.92 -20.74 4.00
N ASP A 158 -8.57 -22.03 3.94
CA ASP A 158 -8.35 -22.88 5.13
C ASP A 158 -6.92 -22.72 5.67
N GLU A 159 -5.99 -22.16 4.85
CA GLU A 159 -4.65 -21.83 5.31
C GLU A 159 -4.72 -20.81 6.44
N LYS A 160 -4.10 -21.17 7.55
CA LYS A 160 -4.04 -20.29 8.72
C LYS A 160 -3.28 -19.02 8.42
N THR A 161 -3.81 -17.91 8.90
CA THR A 161 -3.13 -16.62 8.88
C THR A 161 -2.56 -16.31 10.25
N TYR A 162 -1.47 -15.53 10.26
CA TYR A 162 -0.77 -15.18 11.49
C TYR A 162 -0.48 -13.69 11.55
N GLU A 163 -0.47 -13.16 12.76
CA GLU A 163 0.11 -11.86 13.08
C GLU A 163 1.52 -12.09 13.61
N TYR A 164 2.47 -11.33 13.08
CA TYR A 164 3.85 -11.30 13.53
C TYR A 164 4.10 -9.94 14.18
N THR A 165 4.38 -9.94 15.48
CA THR A 165 4.41 -8.69 16.24
C THR A 165 5.47 -8.66 17.33
N GLN A 166 6.02 -7.49 17.58
CA GLN A 166 6.80 -7.18 18.76
C GLN A 166 5.96 -6.48 19.84
N MET A 167 4.70 -6.14 19.51
CA MET A 167 3.77 -5.57 20.48
C MET A 167 3.09 -6.69 21.28
N PRO A 168 2.98 -6.56 22.61
CA PRO A 168 2.29 -7.56 23.43
C PRO A 168 0.76 -7.43 23.41
N THR A 169 0.21 -6.65 22.51
CA THR A 169 -1.22 -6.34 22.39
C THR A 169 -1.62 -6.06 20.95
N HIS A 170 -2.91 -6.14 20.64
CA HIS A 170 -3.46 -5.45 19.49
C HIS A 170 -3.33 -3.92 19.66
N MET A 171 -3.50 -3.19 18.57
CA MET A 171 -3.40 -1.73 18.58
C MET A 171 -4.40 -1.05 19.56
N ARG A 172 -5.56 -1.67 19.80
CA ARG A 172 -6.65 -1.09 20.61
C ARG A 172 -7.17 -2.00 21.70
N ALA A 173 -6.61 -3.19 21.87
CA ALA A 173 -7.08 -4.19 22.83
C ALA A 173 -5.95 -5.11 23.25
N MET A 174 -6.11 -5.78 24.39
CA MET A 174 -5.27 -6.91 24.78
C MET A 174 -5.59 -8.11 23.91
N PHE A 175 -4.61 -8.99 23.70
CA PHE A 175 -4.87 -10.31 23.14
C PHE A 175 -5.81 -11.10 24.03
N SER A 176 -6.74 -11.84 23.45
CA SER A 176 -7.58 -12.78 24.19
C SER A 176 -6.76 -13.97 24.70
N VAL A 177 -7.30 -14.70 25.65
CA VAL A 177 -6.66 -15.92 26.16
C VAL A 177 -6.53 -16.98 25.05
N GLU A 178 -7.52 -17.06 24.15
CA GLU A 178 -7.51 -17.96 23.02
C GLU A 178 -6.38 -17.63 22.03
N GLU A 179 -6.19 -16.37 21.70
CA GLU A 179 -5.10 -15.91 20.85
C GLU A 179 -3.75 -16.22 21.50
N MET A 180 -3.59 -15.88 22.78
CA MET A 180 -2.35 -16.15 23.51
C MET A 180 -2.00 -17.65 23.62
N ARG A 181 -2.97 -18.55 23.59
CA ARG A 181 -2.72 -19.99 23.54
C ARG A 181 -2.09 -20.45 22.22
N THR A 182 -2.24 -19.68 21.15
CA THR A 182 -1.61 -19.96 19.85
C THR A 182 -0.25 -19.30 19.69
N ALA A 183 0.12 -18.43 20.63
CA ALA A 183 1.33 -17.64 20.55
C ALA A 183 2.59 -18.50 20.60
N THR A 184 3.48 -18.29 19.67
CA THR A 184 4.80 -18.90 19.59
C THR A 184 5.83 -17.83 19.26
N MET A 185 7.12 -18.15 19.45
CA MET A 185 8.20 -17.27 18.98
C MET A 185 8.63 -17.71 17.59
N ALA A 186 8.73 -16.75 16.69
CA ALA A 186 9.27 -16.92 15.34
C ALA A 186 10.59 -16.15 15.17
N PRO A 187 11.46 -16.59 14.25
CA PRO A 187 12.63 -15.80 13.87
C PRO A 187 12.23 -14.39 13.43
N GLY A 188 13.12 -13.44 13.66
CA GLY A 188 12.92 -12.08 13.17
C GLY A 188 13.03 -11.99 11.65
N PHE A 189 12.49 -10.90 11.12
CA PHE A 189 12.58 -10.50 9.72
C PHE A 189 13.73 -9.51 9.52
N SER A 190 14.06 -9.20 8.26
CA SER A 190 15.06 -8.18 7.93
C SER A 190 14.74 -6.83 8.56
N TYR A 191 13.47 -6.42 8.47
CA TYR A 191 12.96 -5.16 9.02
C TYR A 191 12.77 -5.18 10.55
N THR A 192 12.93 -6.30 11.23
CA THR A 192 13.00 -6.38 12.69
C THR A 192 14.45 -6.50 13.21
N LYS A 193 15.45 -6.31 12.33
CA LYS A 193 16.89 -6.47 12.65
C LYS A 193 17.22 -7.85 13.24
N GLY A 194 16.51 -8.88 12.80
CA GLY A 194 16.66 -10.24 13.31
C GLY A 194 16.09 -10.45 14.74
N THR A 195 15.48 -9.43 15.35
CA THR A 195 14.84 -9.60 16.65
C THR A 195 13.66 -10.56 16.53
N PRO A 196 13.62 -11.65 17.34
CA PRO A 196 12.50 -12.58 17.32
C PRO A 196 11.16 -11.88 17.55
N VAL A 197 10.13 -12.37 16.90
CA VAL A 197 8.78 -11.85 16.96
C VAL A 197 7.81 -12.88 17.51
N MET A 198 6.75 -12.43 18.15
CA MET A 198 5.65 -13.27 18.53
C MET A 198 4.80 -13.56 17.29
N LYS A 199 4.55 -14.86 17.01
CA LYS A 199 3.65 -15.36 15.98
C LYS A 199 2.37 -15.83 16.64
N ILE A 200 1.25 -15.21 16.31
CA ILE A 200 -0.08 -15.53 16.86
C ILE A 200 -1.00 -15.86 15.71
N GLU A 201 -1.82 -16.89 15.84
CA GLU A 201 -2.85 -17.23 14.87
C GLU A 201 -3.87 -16.08 14.78
N ALA A 202 -3.97 -15.47 13.61
CA ALA A 202 -4.90 -14.37 13.34
C ALA A 202 -6.29 -14.93 13.03
N ARG A 203 -7.31 -14.25 13.52
CA ARG A 203 -8.69 -14.56 13.13
C ARG A 203 -9.03 -13.77 11.87
N PRO A 204 -9.38 -14.45 10.76
CA PRO A 204 -9.84 -13.75 9.58
C PRO A 204 -11.05 -12.87 9.93
N ASN A 205 -11.05 -11.63 9.47
CA ASN A 205 -12.22 -10.77 9.66
C ASN A 205 -13.31 -11.18 8.65
N PRO A 206 -14.47 -11.71 9.09
CA PRO A 206 -15.51 -12.20 8.19
C PRO A 206 -16.05 -11.13 7.21
N ARG A 207 -15.88 -9.84 7.54
CA ARG A 207 -16.27 -8.73 6.66
C ARG A 207 -15.49 -8.69 5.35
N PHE A 208 -14.30 -9.29 5.33
CA PHE A 208 -13.36 -9.17 4.22
C PHE A 208 -13.16 -10.48 3.46
N LEU A 209 -13.78 -11.58 3.89
CA LEU A 209 -13.53 -12.92 3.35
C LEU A 209 -14.02 -13.17 1.91
N HIS A 210 -14.64 -12.21 1.24
CA HIS A 210 -15.25 -12.43 -0.08
C HIS A 210 -15.17 -11.21 -1.00
N THR A 211 -14.02 -10.55 -1.04
CA THR A 211 -13.85 -9.32 -1.82
C THR A 211 -13.73 -9.52 -3.32
N LEU A 212 -13.18 -10.64 -3.78
CA LEU A 212 -13.12 -10.96 -5.20
C LEU A 212 -14.15 -12.06 -5.52
N LYS A 213 -15.18 -11.73 -6.27
CA LYS A 213 -16.27 -12.64 -6.64
C LYS A 213 -15.98 -13.46 -7.89
N GLY A 214 -14.78 -13.77 -8.23
CA GLY A 214 -14.49 -14.46 -9.48
C GLY A 214 -13.05 -14.92 -9.64
N GLY A 215 -12.27 -14.84 -8.59
CA GLY A 215 -10.85 -15.15 -8.66
C GLY A 215 -9.99 -13.93 -8.94
N ASP A 216 -8.84 -14.13 -9.55
CA ASP A 216 -7.91 -13.05 -9.85
C ASP A 216 -8.52 -12.03 -10.84
N MET A 217 -8.16 -10.76 -10.68
CA MET A 217 -8.63 -9.69 -11.54
C MET A 217 -7.41 -8.93 -12.08
N LEU A 218 -7.22 -8.98 -13.40
CA LEU A 218 -6.19 -8.23 -14.12
C LEU A 218 -6.83 -7.03 -14.80
N PHE A 219 -6.17 -5.87 -14.75
CA PHE A 219 -6.60 -4.65 -15.42
C PHE A 219 -5.46 -4.00 -16.21
N ASP A 220 -5.76 -3.39 -17.35
CA ASP A 220 -4.86 -2.51 -18.09
C ASP A 220 -5.28 -1.06 -17.84
N LEU A 221 -4.63 -0.39 -16.90
CA LEU A 221 -4.97 0.97 -16.47
C LEU A 221 -4.82 2.02 -17.56
N GLN A 222 -4.04 1.74 -18.61
CA GLN A 222 -3.92 2.63 -19.77
C GLN A 222 -5.20 2.66 -20.60
N ASN A 223 -5.87 1.52 -20.75
CA ASN A 223 -7.08 1.38 -21.57
C ASN A 223 -8.37 1.35 -20.72
N ASP A 224 -8.25 0.99 -19.44
CA ASP A 224 -9.35 0.90 -18.48
C ASP A 224 -8.92 1.52 -17.12
N PRO A 225 -8.75 2.85 -17.05
CA PRO A 225 -8.28 3.53 -15.84
C PRO A 225 -9.25 3.42 -14.65
N HIS A 226 -10.50 3.04 -14.91
CA HIS A 226 -11.52 2.86 -13.87
C HIS A 226 -11.71 1.39 -13.47
N GLN A 227 -10.93 0.47 -14.02
CA GLN A 227 -10.97 -0.96 -13.69
C GLN A 227 -12.39 -1.56 -13.78
N GLU A 228 -13.13 -1.19 -14.82
CA GLU A 228 -14.50 -1.68 -15.08
C GLU A 228 -14.53 -3.05 -15.77
N HIS A 229 -13.43 -3.44 -16.44
CA HIS A 229 -13.33 -4.63 -17.26
C HIS A 229 -12.12 -5.48 -16.90
N VAL A 230 -12.37 -6.67 -16.36
CA VAL A 230 -11.30 -7.64 -16.09
C VAL A 230 -10.73 -8.12 -17.42
N LEU A 231 -9.41 -8.01 -17.58
CA LEU A 231 -8.67 -8.44 -18.74
C LEU A 231 -8.32 -9.94 -18.63
N GLU A 232 -8.55 -10.70 -19.69
CA GLU A 232 -8.09 -12.08 -19.83
C GLU A 232 -6.78 -12.10 -20.63
N ASP A 233 -5.64 -12.04 -19.92
CA ASP A 233 -4.30 -12.09 -20.49
C ASP A 233 -3.39 -12.92 -19.57
N ALA A 234 -3.18 -14.17 -19.95
CA ALA A 234 -2.38 -15.12 -19.17
C ALA A 234 -0.90 -14.70 -19.09
N GLU A 235 -0.35 -14.14 -20.17
CA GLU A 235 1.07 -13.71 -20.20
C GLU A 235 1.33 -12.58 -19.19
N GLN A 236 0.46 -11.57 -19.16
CA GLN A 236 0.59 -10.47 -18.21
C GLN A 236 0.31 -10.93 -16.77
N SER A 237 -0.66 -11.82 -16.57
CA SER A 237 -0.93 -12.41 -15.26
C SER A 237 0.27 -13.18 -14.72
N ASP A 238 0.87 -14.06 -15.52
CA ASP A 238 2.03 -14.87 -15.12
C ASP A 238 3.26 -13.99 -14.85
N ARG A 239 3.47 -12.95 -15.64
CA ARG A 239 4.54 -11.97 -15.42
C ARG A 239 4.39 -11.27 -14.06
N LEU A 240 3.20 -10.79 -13.75
CA LEU A 240 2.91 -10.11 -12.48
C LEU A 240 2.95 -11.08 -11.29
N LEU A 241 2.51 -12.33 -11.42
CA LEU A 241 2.64 -13.35 -10.38
C LEU A 241 4.10 -13.71 -10.10
N THR A 242 4.92 -13.76 -11.14
CA THR A 242 6.37 -13.95 -10.99
C THR A 242 7.00 -12.79 -10.22
N ALA A 243 6.65 -11.56 -10.55
CA ALA A 243 7.09 -10.37 -9.84
C ALA A 243 6.60 -10.33 -8.38
N MET A 244 5.33 -10.73 -8.14
CA MET A 244 4.76 -10.84 -6.80
C MET A 244 5.53 -11.85 -5.94
N THR A 245 5.86 -13.03 -6.52
CA THR A 245 6.64 -14.05 -5.82
C THR A 245 8.03 -13.53 -5.45
N ALA A 246 8.71 -12.87 -6.39
CA ALA A 246 10.01 -12.26 -6.13
C ALA A 246 9.94 -11.18 -5.03
N ALA A 247 8.90 -10.36 -5.05
CA ALA A 247 8.69 -9.33 -4.03
C ALA A 247 8.39 -9.95 -2.64
N PHE A 248 7.67 -11.07 -2.58
CA PHE A 248 7.47 -11.82 -1.33
C PHE A 248 8.80 -12.34 -0.78
N GLU A 249 9.65 -12.93 -1.63
CA GLU A 249 10.98 -13.42 -1.23
C GLU A 249 11.89 -12.27 -0.77
N GLU A 250 11.87 -11.15 -1.47
CA GLU A 250 12.67 -9.96 -1.12
C GLU A 250 12.28 -9.37 0.24
N ASN A 251 11.02 -9.50 0.64
CA ASN A 251 10.46 -8.94 1.86
C ASN A 251 10.26 -9.98 2.98
N ASP A 252 10.94 -11.13 2.92
CA ASP A 252 10.88 -12.19 3.94
C ASP A 252 9.45 -12.70 4.20
N ALA A 253 8.56 -12.75 3.19
CA ALA A 253 7.19 -13.23 3.38
C ALA A 253 7.20 -14.64 4.00
N PRO A 254 6.38 -14.90 5.05
CA PRO A 254 6.32 -16.20 5.67
C PRO A 254 5.72 -17.27 4.75
N GLU A 255 6.04 -18.55 5.01
CA GLU A 255 5.71 -19.70 4.15
C GLU A 255 4.21 -19.80 3.84
N GLU A 256 3.36 -19.56 4.82
CA GLU A 256 1.91 -19.60 4.66
C GLU A 256 1.36 -18.57 3.67
N MET A 257 2.10 -17.51 3.37
CA MET A 257 1.69 -16.54 2.34
C MET A 257 1.77 -17.14 0.93
N TYR A 258 2.74 -18.02 0.68
CA TYR A 258 2.86 -18.66 -0.63
C TYR A 258 1.73 -19.64 -0.86
N SER A 259 1.45 -20.56 0.08
CA SER A 259 0.34 -21.48 -0.03
C SER A 259 -1.01 -20.76 -0.13
N ARG A 260 -1.23 -19.75 0.70
CA ARG A 260 -2.47 -18.99 0.72
C ARG A 260 -2.81 -18.33 -0.62
N TYR A 261 -1.80 -17.83 -1.33
CA TYR A 261 -2.00 -17.20 -2.65
C TYR A 261 -1.66 -18.13 -3.82
N GLY A 262 -1.41 -19.43 -3.57
CA GLY A 262 -1.06 -20.39 -4.60
C GLY A 262 0.20 -20.00 -5.36
N LEU A 263 1.18 -19.45 -4.65
CA LEU A 263 2.51 -19.13 -5.16
C LEU A 263 3.51 -20.21 -4.76
N SER A 264 4.62 -20.31 -5.47
CA SER A 264 5.70 -21.23 -5.14
C SER A 264 6.98 -20.45 -4.87
N SER A 265 7.51 -20.53 -3.65
CA SER A 265 8.81 -19.93 -3.34
C SER A 265 9.89 -20.57 -4.20
N THR A 266 10.77 -19.76 -4.79
CA THR A 266 11.95 -20.24 -5.50
C THR A 266 13.11 -20.58 -4.55
N GLY A 267 12.95 -20.30 -3.25
CA GLY A 267 13.96 -20.53 -2.22
C GLY A 267 15.09 -19.49 -2.21
N ARG A 268 14.98 -18.43 -3.01
CA ARG A 268 15.95 -17.33 -3.03
C ARG A 268 15.67 -16.35 -1.88
N ARG A 269 15.97 -16.76 -0.65
CA ARG A 269 16.06 -15.78 0.44
C ARG A 269 17.28 -14.90 0.23
N ARG A 270 17.17 -13.59 0.47
CA ARG A 270 18.34 -12.70 0.50
C ARG A 270 19.40 -13.33 1.42
N ASN A 271 20.52 -13.76 0.86
CA ASN A 271 21.72 -14.01 1.67
C ASN A 271 22.11 -12.66 2.28
N LYS A 272 21.90 -12.53 3.57
CA LYS A 272 22.33 -11.40 4.39
C LYS A 272 23.81 -11.48 4.69
#